data_1e6a6cbaa34839b9a95a0b29c12ceb94
#
_entry.id   1e6a6cbaa34839b9a95a0b29c12ceb94
#
_cell.length_a   1.000
_cell.length_b   1.000
_cell.length_c   1.000
_cell.angle_alpha   90.00
_cell.angle_beta   90.00
_cell.angle_gamma   90.00
#
_symmetry.space_group_name_H-M   'P 1'
#
loop_
_entity.id
_entity.type
_entity.pdbx_description
1 polymer ?
#
loop_
_entity_poly.entity_id
_entity_poly.type
_entity_poly.pdbx_seq_one_letter_code
_entity_poly.pdbx_strand_id
1 'polypeptide(L)'
;MTTTTTIARRVAGIVVALAALAAWPGAALATPGAVPVPAFPNALPSLGAAIGTGIPAPTIKLLTTKPDTAVAGTDFAVSGSGLPANKDVLLTWSTAAVNWVLDARPDSVDYLGRTATNYNVQLAIAHTDATGAFNLTVKVPQDWGGLHDIYAVVDGVQVAKGGFLIARHATISPKSGPIGTPITITYSGLGSKLYEGSASMTYDNKFVGQLTANWNRGTAVAHIRASGPVGKHVIVLTDAVTYSYMNIPQSPNPWATASKLYFTVTKDAGRPKPEIDWPAKVAPTMWAYTTLIPGATSSAGSAKGSLSVTTGAILTKTDVSVSGLTPNAPVDLEWASVVGNRVNCTGTCWTTLNVPLGTATSAADGSLSTKITVPDGLGGWHAVQVIQNGQVKAQLPFFVKRSFASAQPVSNLKLYAGEHFTIHLKGLGWTQLDNTIAVDYDNAYIGYACGFNSQGDTVINLTATGAPGTHLIDMYPLLYTQQPSYANTPYGMIPMLSYRTDLPGLALGYQLPAMRLAITVVK
;
A
#
# COMPACT_ATOMS: atom_id res chain seq x y z
N MET A 1 61.94 9.69 -36.41
CA MET A 1 60.98 9.92 -37.51
C MET A 1 59.83 8.94 -37.29
N THR A 2 58.68 9.40 -36.89
CA THR A 2 57.33 8.76 -36.85
C THR A 2 56.59 9.08 -35.55
N THR A 3 56.20 10.34 -35.39
CA THR A 3 55.24 10.68 -34.30
C THR A 3 54.39 11.92 -34.61
N THR A 4 54.01 12.11 -35.91
CA THR A 4 53.21 13.31 -36.26
C THR A 4 51.88 13.02 -36.95
N THR A 5 51.47 11.76 -37.10
CA THR A 5 50.26 11.42 -37.91
C THR A 5 49.03 11.02 -37.05
N THR A 6 49.17 10.89 -35.72
CA THR A 6 48.06 10.36 -34.88
C THR A 6 47.23 11.45 -34.18
N ILE A 7 47.70 12.70 -34.13
CA ILE A 7 47.00 13.81 -33.46
C ILE A 7 45.96 14.48 -34.36
N ALA A 8 46.22 14.54 -35.68
CA ALA A 8 45.33 15.19 -36.64
C ALA A 8 43.99 14.47 -36.86
N ARG A 9 43.92 13.12 -36.66
CA ARG A 9 42.67 12.35 -36.82
C ARG A 9 41.71 12.42 -35.63
N ARG A 10 42.20 12.79 -34.45
CA ARG A 10 41.31 12.92 -33.28
C ARG A 10 40.63 14.29 -33.18
N VAL A 11 41.21 15.31 -33.73
CA VAL A 11 40.63 16.67 -33.75
C VAL A 11 39.52 16.80 -34.79
N ALA A 12 39.62 16.09 -35.92
CA ALA A 12 38.57 16.09 -36.94
C ALA A 12 37.29 15.36 -36.52
N GLY A 13 37.44 14.34 -35.65
CA GLY A 13 36.26 13.61 -35.12
C GLY A 13 35.44 14.39 -34.11
N ILE A 14 36.06 15.29 -33.36
CA ILE A 14 35.37 16.10 -32.33
C ILE A 14 34.64 17.30 -32.96
N VAL A 15 35.15 17.86 -34.03
CA VAL A 15 34.50 18.99 -34.71
C VAL A 15 33.26 18.52 -35.49
N VAL A 16 33.25 17.31 -36.03
CA VAL A 16 32.07 16.75 -36.72
C VAL A 16 30.96 16.37 -35.74
N ALA A 17 31.32 15.93 -34.52
CA ALA A 17 30.33 15.62 -33.50
C ALA A 17 29.65 16.88 -32.91
N LEU A 18 30.37 18.00 -32.85
CA LEU A 18 29.79 19.29 -32.39
C LEU A 18 28.92 19.96 -33.46
N ALA A 19 29.20 19.76 -34.73
CA ALA A 19 28.37 20.29 -35.81
C ALA A 19 27.05 19.49 -36.00
N ALA A 20 27.04 18.21 -35.64
CA ALA A 20 25.83 17.38 -35.69
C ALA A 20 24.86 17.66 -34.52
N LEU A 21 25.36 18.20 -33.39
CA LEU A 21 24.52 18.63 -32.27
C LEU A 21 23.86 20.00 -32.48
N ALA A 22 24.39 20.82 -33.39
CA ALA A 22 23.83 22.14 -33.72
C ALA A 22 22.71 22.09 -34.80
N ALA A 23 22.43 20.94 -35.38
CA ALA A 23 21.44 20.76 -36.43
C ALA A 23 20.17 20.01 -36.01
N TRP A 24 20.00 19.70 -34.72
CA TRP A 24 18.66 19.39 -34.23
C TRP A 24 17.85 20.67 -34.21
N PRO A 25 16.66 20.70 -34.90
CA PRO A 25 15.75 21.81 -34.71
C PRO A 25 15.48 21.88 -33.21
N GLY A 26 15.83 22.99 -32.63
CA GLY A 26 15.62 23.18 -31.22
C GLY A 26 14.20 22.75 -30.85
N ALA A 27 14.07 21.63 -30.16
CA ALA A 27 12.99 21.53 -29.23
C ALA A 27 13.15 22.80 -28.39
N ALA A 28 12.39 23.82 -28.69
CA ALA A 28 12.21 24.95 -27.82
C ALA A 28 11.98 24.29 -26.46
N LEU A 29 12.95 24.38 -25.56
CA LEU A 29 12.70 24.12 -24.17
C LEU A 29 11.50 24.99 -23.89
N ALA A 30 10.33 24.34 -23.82
CA ALA A 30 9.11 25.03 -23.46
C ALA A 30 9.52 25.84 -22.23
N THR A 31 9.52 27.13 -22.36
CA THR A 31 9.63 28.03 -21.19
C THR A 31 8.75 27.36 -20.15
N PRO A 32 9.19 27.21 -18.89
CA PRO A 32 8.33 26.68 -17.86
C PRO A 32 7.10 27.59 -17.77
N GLY A 33 6.23 27.49 -18.74
CA GLY A 33 4.93 28.08 -18.74
C GLY A 33 4.15 27.37 -17.65
N ALA A 34 3.42 28.13 -16.88
CA ALA A 34 2.44 27.55 -15.99
C ALA A 34 1.73 26.42 -16.74
N VAL A 35 1.76 25.19 -16.19
CA VAL A 35 0.91 24.10 -16.69
C VAL A 35 -0.47 24.70 -16.84
N PRO A 36 -1.12 24.64 -18.02
CA PRO A 36 -2.43 25.23 -18.18
C PRO A 36 -3.34 24.62 -17.10
N VAL A 37 -3.64 25.42 -16.09
CA VAL A 37 -4.69 25.08 -15.16
C VAL A 37 -5.96 25.08 -15.99
N PRO A 38 -6.67 23.92 -16.12
CA PRO A 38 -7.88 23.86 -16.88
C PRO A 38 -8.83 24.97 -16.42
N ALA A 39 -9.51 25.61 -17.33
CA ALA A 39 -10.49 26.62 -16.98
C ALA A 39 -11.55 25.99 -16.06
N PHE A 40 -11.54 26.39 -14.81
CA PHE A 40 -12.36 25.85 -13.74
C PHE A 40 -13.53 26.80 -13.49
N PRO A 41 -14.74 26.32 -13.16
CA PRO A 41 -15.08 24.93 -12.81
C PRO A 41 -15.77 24.13 -13.93
N ASN A 42 -16.45 24.76 -14.87
CA ASN A 42 -17.52 24.11 -15.63
C ASN A 42 -17.15 23.74 -17.08
N ALA A 43 -15.94 24.07 -17.51
CA ALA A 43 -15.46 23.80 -18.88
C ALA A 43 -14.55 22.56 -18.97
N LEU A 44 -14.42 21.79 -17.89
CA LEU A 44 -13.44 20.72 -17.81
C LEU A 44 -13.99 19.40 -18.33
N PRO A 45 -13.15 18.59 -19.00
CA PRO A 45 -13.52 17.24 -19.32
C PRO A 45 -13.71 16.41 -18.06
N SER A 46 -14.51 15.37 -18.19
CA SER A 46 -14.72 14.39 -17.13
C SER A 46 -13.42 13.87 -16.56
N LEU A 47 -13.28 13.88 -15.24
CA LEU A 47 -12.13 13.29 -14.53
C LEU A 47 -12.24 11.81 -14.31
N GLY A 48 -13.37 11.25 -14.47
CA GLY A 48 -13.46 9.92 -14.02
C GLY A 48 -14.49 9.07 -14.68
N ALA A 49 -15.58 9.59 -14.97
CA ALA A 49 -16.65 8.79 -15.47
C ALA A 49 -16.50 8.61 -16.97
N ALA A 50 -16.36 7.38 -17.40
CA ALA A 50 -16.75 7.03 -18.73
C ALA A 50 -18.27 7.16 -18.80
N ILE A 51 -18.75 8.38 -18.89
CA ILE A 51 -20.15 8.60 -18.96
C ILE A 51 -20.56 8.48 -20.40
N GLY A 52 -21.59 7.68 -20.62
CA GLY A 52 -22.19 7.57 -21.91
C GLY A 52 -22.41 8.96 -22.50
N THR A 53 -21.69 9.24 -23.52
CA THR A 53 -21.56 10.54 -24.17
C THR A 53 -22.77 10.85 -25.05
N GLY A 54 -23.95 10.39 -24.68
CA GLY A 54 -25.13 10.56 -25.52
C GLY A 54 -25.56 12.00 -25.80
N ILE A 55 -24.97 13.00 -25.10
CA ILE A 55 -25.35 14.40 -25.29
C ILE A 55 -24.25 15.11 -26.09
N PRO A 56 -24.55 15.62 -27.29
CA PRO A 56 -23.62 16.47 -28.04
C PRO A 56 -23.25 17.72 -27.25
N ALA A 57 -21.96 18.07 -27.22
CA ALA A 57 -21.44 19.19 -26.45
C ALA A 57 -22.18 20.54 -26.66
N PRO A 58 -22.67 20.89 -27.85
CA PRO A 58 -23.39 22.16 -28.07
C PRO A 58 -24.75 22.26 -27.38
N THR A 59 -25.35 21.16 -26.98
CA THR A 59 -26.70 21.13 -26.40
C THR A 59 -26.74 20.98 -24.90
N ILE A 60 -25.60 20.71 -24.28
CA ILE A 60 -25.50 20.53 -22.81
C ILE A 60 -25.50 21.89 -22.12
N LYS A 61 -26.36 22.07 -21.14
CA LYS A 61 -26.36 23.27 -20.29
C LYS A 61 -25.27 23.19 -19.26
N LEU A 62 -24.90 24.33 -18.66
CA LEU A 62 -23.92 24.38 -17.59
C LEU A 62 -24.64 24.44 -16.24
N LEU A 63 -24.16 23.63 -15.31
CA LEU A 63 -24.42 23.76 -13.87
C LEU A 63 -23.37 24.65 -13.24
N THR A 64 -23.77 25.44 -12.26
CA THR A 64 -22.84 26.23 -11.43
C THR A 64 -22.74 25.63 -10.04
N THR A 65 -21.53 25.54 -9.52
CA THR A 65 -21.25 25.10 -8.15
C THR A 65 -20.65 26.23 -7.34
N LYS A 66 -21.08 26.40 -6.07
CA LYS A 66 -20.58 27.47 -5.19
C LYS A 66 -20.49 27.00 -3.73
N PRO A 67 -19.28 26.96 -3.11
CA PRO A 67 -18.00 27.06 -3.79
C PRO A 67 -17.84 25.96 -4.86
N ASP A 68 -16.88 26.13 -5.76
CA ASP A 68 -16.53 25.13 -6.77
C ASP A 68 -15.39 24.19 -6.31
N THR A 69 -14.84 24.50 -5.15
CA THR A 69 -13.77 23.75 -4.50
C THR A 69 -13.98 23.73 -3.00
N ALA A 70 -13.94 22.55 -2.39
CA ALA A 70 -13.92 22.37 -0.94
C ALA A 70 -13.43 20.98 -0.55
N VAL A 71 -13.23 20.75 0.76
CA VAL A 71 -12.96 19.44 1.31
C VAL A 71 -14.23 18.61 1.44
N ALA A 72 -14.10 17.29 1.48
CA ALA A 72 -15.23 16.38 1.68
C ALA A 72 -16.01 16.72 2.97
N GLY A 73 -17.33 16.60 2.92
CA GLY A 73 -18.24 16.92 4.03
C GLY A 73 -18.67 18.39 4.12
N THR A 74 -18.08 19.30 3.34
CA THR A 74 -18.47 20.73 3.28
C THR A 74 -19.77 20.89 2.49
N ASP A 75 -20.59 21.87 2.84
CA ASP A 75 -21.78 22.22 2.06
C ASP A 75 -21.41 23.06 0.82
N PHE A 76 -22.06 22.79 -0.31
CA PHE A 76 -21.95 23.60 -1.52
C PHE A 76 -23.30 23.68 -2.25
N ALA A 77 -23.52 24.77 -2.97
CA ALA A 77 -24.71 24.95 -3.77
C ALA A 77 -24.47 24.45 -5.21
N VAL A 78 -25.46 23.77 -5.78
CA VAL A 78 -25.54 23.42 -7.21
C VAL A 78 -26.75 24.14 -7.78
N SER A 79 -26.56 24.89 -8.86
CA SER A 79 -27.64 25.60 -9.54
C SER A 79 -27.58 25.35 -11.03
N GLY A 80 -28.77 25.37 -11.66
CA GLY A 80 -28.96 25.25 -13.09
C GLY A 80 -30.09 26.11 -13.56
N SER A 81 -30.09 26.47 -14.84
CA SER A 81 -31.16 27.25 -15.47
C SER A 81 -31.38 26.82 -16.93
N GLY A 82 -32.56 27.18 -17.48
CA GLY A 82 -32.92 26.81 -18.84
C GLY A 82 -33.14 25.31 -19.05
N LEU A 83 -33.40 24.57 -17.96
CA LEU A 83 -33.79 23.16 -18.01
C LEU A 83 -35.28 23.00 -18.27
N PRO A 84 -35.80 21.78 -18.49
CA PRO A 84 -37.24 21.56 -18.54
C PRO A 84 -37.91 22.07 -17.25
N ALA A 85 -38.98 22.86 -17.41
CA ALA A 85 -39.69 23.48 -16.29
C ALA A 85 -40.55 22.48 -15.52
N ASN A 86 -40.70 22.69 -14.19
CA ASN A 86 -41.54 21.90 -13.29
C ASN A 86 -41.21 20.39 -13.37
N LYS A 87 -39.90 20.04 -13.39
CA LYS A 87 -39.42 18.67 -13.49
C LYS A 87 -38.51 18.34 -12.32
N ASP A 88 -38.51 17.08 -11.91
CA ASP A 88 -37.48 16.54 -11.06
C ASP A 88 -36.18 16.37 -11.83
N VAL A 89 -35.09 16.81 -11.21
CA VAL A 89 -33.73 16.75 -11.74
C VAL A 89 -32.93 15.84 -10.85
N LEU A 90 -32.56 14.68 -11.36
CA LEU A 90 -31.60 13.82 -10.69
C LEU A 90 -30.18 14.39 -10.90
N LEU A 91 -29.57 14.85 -9.83
CA LEU A 91 -28.14 15.21 -9.82
C LEU A 91 -27.31 13.96 -9.58
N THR A 92 -26.37 13.68 -10.47
CA THR A 92 -25.42 12.56 -10.33
C THR A 92 -24.01 13.07 -10.16
N TRP A 93 -23.22 12.32 -9.42
CA TRP A 93 -21.81 12.57 -9.07
C TRP A 93 -20.94 11.49 -9.68
N SER A 94 -19.90 11.89 -10.43
CA SER A 94 -18.94 10.97 -11.03
C SER A 94 -17.92 10.53 -10.00
N THR A 95 -17.68 9.22 -9.91
CA THR A 95 -16.71 8.64 -9.00
C THR A 95 -16.00 7.44 -9.65
N ALA A 96 -15.15 6.74 -8.89
CA ALA A 96 -14.47 5.54 -9.35
C ALA A 96 -14.40 4.47 -8.24
N ALA A 97 -14.48 3.20 -8.65
CA ALA A 97 -14.06 2.07 -7.85
C ALA A 97 -12.60 1.77 -8.18
N VAL A 98 -11.73 1.79 -7.17
CA VAL A 98 -10.30 1.48 -7.33
C VAL A 98 -9.97 0.24 -6.52
N ASN A 99 -9.31 -0.72 -7.14
CA ASN A 99 -8.89 -1.97 -6.50
C ASN A 99 -7.43 -2.26 -6.78
N TRP A 100 -6.78 -2.91 -5.81
CA TRP A 100 -5.51 -3.57 -6.04
C TRP A 100 -5.70 -4.76 -6.97
N VAL A 101 -4.80 -4.93 -7.91
CA VAL A 101 -4.77 -6.07 -8.82
C VAL A 101 -3.65 -7.00 -8.42
N LEU A 102 -4.04 -8.19 -7.99
CA LEU A 102 -3.14 -9.25 -7.57
C LEU A 102 -3.43 -10.49 -8.39
N ASP A 103 -2.39 -11.16 -8.85
CA ASP A 103 -2.48 -12.50 -9.43
C ASP A 103 -1.96 -13.50 -8.39
N ALA A 104 -2.87 -14.21 -7.76
CA ALA A 104 -2.56 -15.18 -6.73
C ALA A 104 -2.79 -16.60 -7.25
N ARG A 105 -1.71 -17.35 -7.39
CA ARG A 105 -1.66 -18.74 -7.84
C ARG A 105 -0.93 -19.59 -6.80
N PRO A 106 -1.11 -20.92 -6.80
CA PRO A 106 -0.38 -21.80 -5.87
C PRO A 106 1.14 -21.70 -5.98
N ASP A 107 1.65 -21.22 -7.10
CA ASP A 107 3.06 -21.08 -7.43
C ASP A 107 3.57 -19.64 -7.44
N SER A 108 2.69 -18.64 -7.33
CA SER A 108 3.11 -17.24 -7.23
C SER A 108 2.02 -16.32 -6.67
N VAL A 109 2.44 -15.20 -6.10
CA VAL A 109 1.56 -14.06 -5.80
C VAL A 109 2.21 -12.83 -6.36
N ASP A 110 1.65 -12.33 -7.46
CA ASP A 110 2.18 -11.20 -8.20
C ASP A 110 1.32 -9.96 -8.02
N TYR A 111 1.96 -8.83 -7.77
CA TYR A 111 1.30 -7.54 -7.75
C TYR A 111 1.29 -6.95 -9.16
N LEU A 112 0.11 -6.74 -9.71
CA LEU A 112 -0.08 -6.24 -11.07
C LEU A 112 -0.45 -4.75 -11.13
N GLY A 113 -0.60 -4.10 -9.97
CA GLY A 113 -0.95 -2.69 -9.92
C GLY A 113 -2.33 -2.44 -9.32
N ARG A 114 -3.04 -1.49 -9.88
CA ARG A 114 -4.41 -1.14 -9.49
C ARG A 114 -5.24 -0.82 -10.74
N THR A 115 -6.54 -1.04 -10.63
CA THR A 115 -7.52 -0.65 -11.66
C THR A 115 -8.48 0.38 -11.09
N ALA A 116 -8.98 1.26 -11.97
CA ALA A 116 -10.04 2.20 -11.65
C ALA A 116 -11.17 2.04 -12.67
N THR A 117 -12.39 1.85 -12.18
CA THR A 117 -13.59 1.78 -12.99
C THR A 117 -14.51 2.94 -12.61
N ASN A 118 -14.81 3.80 -13.57
CA ASN A 118 -15.62 4.99 -13.34
C ASN A 118 -17.11 4.67 -13.38
N TYR A 119 -17.88 5.34 -12.53
CA TYR A 119 -19.34 5.24 -12.50
C TYR A 119 -19.94 6.51 -11.89
N ASN A 120 -21.27 6.64 -12.00
CA ASN A 120 -22.02 7.73 -11.38
C ASN A 120 -22.86 7.22 -10.23
N VAL A 121 -22.97 8.04 -9.19
CA VAL A 121 -23.89 7.82 -8.07
C VAL A 121 -24.87 8.97 -7.98
N GLN A 122 -26.02 8.75 -7.37
CA GLN A 122 -26.95 9.82 -7.06
C GLN A 122 -26.32 10.77 -6.03
N LEU A 123 -26.30 12.06 -6.33
CA LEU A 123 -25.92 13.12 -5.40
C LEU A 123 -27.15 13.66 -4.65
N ALA A 124 -28.18 14.06 -5.41
CA ALA A 124 -29.42 14.61 -4.86
C ALA A 124 -30.53 14.60 -5.92
N ILE A 125 -31.73 15.00 -5.53
CA ILE A 125 -32.82 15.33 -6.44
C ILE A 125 -33.19 16.80 -6.20
N ALA A 126 -33.21 17.59 -7.24
CA ALA A 126 -33.71 18.96 -7.27
C ALA A 126 -35.03 19.01 -8.04
N HIS A 127 -35.78 20.10 -7.90
CA HIS A 127 -36.98 20.38 -8.70
C HIS A 127 -36.80 21.72 -9.39
N THR A 128 -37.07 21.78 -10.69
CA THR A 128 -37.02 23.04 -11.45
C THR A 128 -38.30 23.82 -11.26
N ASP A 129 -38.19 25.13 -11.17
CA ASP A 129 -39.31 26.05 -11.16
C ASP A 129 -39.94 26.21 -12.58
N ALA A 130 -40.93 27.07 -12.68
CA ALA A 130 -41.64 27.37 -13.95
C ALA A 130 -40.74 27.98 -15.03
N THR A 131 -39.55 28.47 -14.66
CA THR A 131 -38.54 29.01 -15.59
C THR A 131 -37.46 27.97 -15.96
N GLY A 132 -37.53 26.77 -15.40
CA GLY A 132 -36.52 25.71 -15.59
C GLY A 132 -35.24 25.96 -14.80
N ALA A 133 -35.32 26.67 -13.67
CA ALA A 133 -34.20 26.92 -12.80
C ALA A 133 -34.34 26.14 -11.49
N PHE A 134 -33.17 25.79 -10.88
CA PHE A 134 -33.11 25.25 -9.55
C PHE A 134 -31.85 25.75 -8.82
N ASN A 135 -31.90 25.72 -7.49
CA ASN A 135 -30.73 25.91 -6.60
C ASN A 135 -30.87 24.97 -5.41
N LEU A 136 -29.87 24.12 -5.18
CA LEU A 136 -29.91 23.13 -4.13
C LEU A 136 -28.56 23.10 -3.39
N THR A 137 -28.59 23.11 -2.06
CA THR A 137 -27.40 22.90 -1.23
C THR A 137 -27.25 21.42 -0.90
N VAL A 138 -26.07 20.87 -1.14
CA VAL A 138 -25.70 19.48 -0.89
C VAL A 138 -24.33 19.40 -0.20
N LYS A 139 -24.02 18.26 0.40
CA LYS A 139 -22.70 18.00 0.97
C LYS A 139 -21.76 17.40 -0.06
N VAL A 140 -20.50 17.85 -0.04
CA VAL A 140 -19.41 17.21 -0.79
C VAL A 140 -19.27 15.76 -0.31
N PRO A 141 -19.41 14.77 -1.20
CA PRO A 141 -19.28 13.36 -0.82
C PRO A 141 -17.93 13.02 -0.19
N GLN A 142 -17.90 12.03 0.69
CA GLN A 142 -16.66 11.38 1.13
C GLN A 142 -16.15 10.50 -0.01
N ASP A 143 -15.31 11.07 -0.87
CA ASP A 143 -14.89 10.47 -2.12
C ASP A 143 -13.45 10.85 -2.47
N TRP A 144 -12.99 10.37 -3.61
CA TRP A 144 -11.70 10.71 -4.20
C TRP A 144 -11.53 12.22 -4.29
N GLY A 145 -10.30 12.68 -4.20
CA GLY A 145 -9.95 14.06 -4.51
C GLY A 145 -9.84 14.32 -6.00
N GLY A 146 -9.70 15.59 -6.33
CA GLY A 146 -9.64 16.05 -7.70
C GLY A 146 -11.02 16.46 -8.23
N LEU A 147 -11.10 16.59 -9.54
CA LEU A 147 -12.29 17.10 -10.19
C LEU A 147 -13.33 16.01 -10.44
N HIS A 148 -14.57 16.28 -10.05
CA HIS A 148 -15.72 15.41 -10.26
C HIS A 148 -16.71 16.08 -11.18
N ASP A 149 -17.31 15.32 -12.09
CA ASP A 149 -18.45 15.79 -12.89
C ASP A 149 -19.74 15.67 -12.08
N ILE A 150 -20.60 16.67 -12.25
CA ILE A 150 -21.98 16.66 -11.77
C ILE A 150 -22.88 16.74 -13.00
N TYR A 151 -23.80 15.79 -13.14
CA TYR A 151 -24.78 15.82 -14.23
C TYR A 151 -26.18 16.03 -13.69
N ALA A 152 -26.95 16.84 -14.40
CA ALA A 152 -28.39 16.94 -14.24
C ALA A 152 -29.06 16.01 -15.25
N VAL A 153 -29.90 15.11 -14.76
CA VAL A 153 -30.66 14.13 -15.55
C VAL A 153 -32.13 14.41 -15.37
N VAL A 154 -32.86 14.63 -16.48
CA VAL A 154 -34.31 14.82 -16.52
C VAL A 154 -34.90 13.78 -17.45
N ASP A 155 -35.89 13.03 -16.97
CA ASP A 155 -36.57 11.97 -17.75
C ASP A 155 -35.57 10.97 -18.37
N GLY A 156 -34.48 10.64 -17.61
CA GLY A 156 -33.39 9.72 -18.03
C GLY A 156 -32.37 10.33 -18.99
N VAL A 157 -32.47 11.59 -19.36
CA VAL A 157 -31.56 12.27 -20.28
C VAL A 157 -30.67 13.25 -19.51
N GLN A 158 -29.37 13.22 -19.77
CA GLN A 158 -28.42 14.20 -19.23
C GLN A 158 -28.61 15.54 -19.97
N VAL A 159 -29.09 16.55 -19.26
CA VAL A 159 -29.43 17.86 -19.83
C VAL A 159 -28.45 18.96 -19.44
N ALA A 160 -27.68 18.79 -18.38
CA ALA A 160 -26.67 19.76 -17.94
C ALA A 160 -25.48 19.07 -17.24
N LYS A 161 -24.38 19.79 -17.23
CA LYS A 161 -23.11 19.35 -16.61
C LYS A 161 -22.47 20.48 -15.83
N GLY A 162 -21.86 20.16 -14.70
CA GLY A 162 -20.96 21.02 -13.93
C GLY A 162 -19.75 20.24 -13.40
N GLY A 163 -18.88 20.92 -12.70
CA GLY A 163 -17.71 20.33 -12.07
C GLY A 163 -17.55 20.79 -10.62
N PHE A 164 -16.90 19.95 -9.81
CA PHE A 164 -16.53 20.28 -8.45
C PHE A 164 -15.17 19.68 -8.10
N LEU A 165 -14.31 20.45 -7.42
CA LEU A 165 -12.99 19.98 -7.00
C LEU A 165 -13.00 19.61 -5.51
N ILE A 166 -12.78 18.34 -5.20
CA ILE A 166 -12.47 17.93 -3.82
C ILE A 166 -11.01 18.25 -3.54
N ALA A 167 -10.78 19.19 -2.62
CA ALA A 167 -9.45 19.65 -2.24
C ALA A 167 -8.75 18.69 -1.30
N ARG A 168 -7.42 18.70 -1.31
CA ARG A 168 -6.55 18.01 -0.34
C ARG A 168 -6.75 18.60 1.04
N HIS A 169 -6.73 17.72 2.05
CA HIS A 169 -6.75 18.14 3.46
C HIS A 169 -5.93 17.19 4.32
N ALA A 170 -5.01 17.75 5.09
CA ALA A 170 -4.14 16.98 5.96
C ALA A 170 -4.36 17.36 7.43
N THR A 171 -4.43 16.36 8.30
CA THR A 171 -4.50 16.53 9.75
C THR A 171 -3.48 15.67 10.46
N ILE A 172 -3.11 16.06 11.69
CA ILE A 172 -2.17 15.34 12.54
C ILE A 172 -2.71 15.30 13.98
N SER A 173 -2.56 14.16 14.63
CA SER A 173 -2.93 13.98 16.03
C SER A 173 -2.02 12.94 16.71
N PRO A 174 -1.46 13.25 17.88
CA PRO A 174 -1.41 14.57 18.54
C PRO A 174 -0.48 15.53 17.78
N LYS A 175 -0.41 16.80 18.21
CA LYS A 175 0.49 17.81 17.64
C LYS A 175 1.81 17.96 18.38
N SER A 176 1.95 17.32 19.55
CA SER A 176 3.15 17.33 20.37
C SER A 176 3.23 16.12 21.29
N GLY A 177 4.44 15.81 21.74
CA GLY A 177 4.70 14.75 22.70
C GLY A 177 6.20 14.42 22.79
N PRO A 178 6.60 13.53 23.68
CA PRO A 178 7.98 13.04 23.77
C PRO A 178 8.37 12.20 22.53
N ILE A 179 9.68 11.92 22.39
CA ILE A 179 10.18 10.94 21.41
C ILE A 179 9.42 9.61 21.59
N GLY A 180 9.04 8.99 20.48
CA GLY A 180 8.28 7.74 20.46
C GLY A 180 6.76 7.93 20.53
N THR A 181 6.24 9.17 20.73
CA THR A 181 4.79 9.41 20.69
C THR A 181 4.19 8.93 19.36
N PRO A 182 3.17 8.05 19.40
CA PRO A 182 2.44 7.67 18.20
C PRO A 182 1.75 8.88 17.56
N ILE A 183 1.94 9.06 16.26
CA ILE A 183 1.36 10.14 15.47
C ILE A 183 0.47 9.52 14.39
N THR A 184 -0.80 9.93 14.36
CA THR A 184 -1.72 9.61 13.27
C THR A 184 -1.81 10.80 12.33
N ILE A 185 -1.59 10.55 11.05
CA ILE A 185 -1.71 11.53 9.97
C ILE A 185 -2.84 11.06 9.06
N THR A 186 -3.84 11.90 8.88
CA THR A 186 -4.92 11.66 7.93
C THR A 186 -4.77 12.63 6.75
N TYR A 187 -4.73 12.08 5.54
CA TYR A 187 -4.63 12.85 4.31
C TYR A 187 -5.77 12.46 3.37
N SER A 188 -6.73 13.36 3.21
CA SER A 188 -7.90 13.19 2.36
C SER A 188 -7.78 13.97 1.06
N GLY A 189 -8.64 13.61 0.11
CA GLY A 189 -8.67 14.24 -1.21
C GLY A 189 -7.62 13.66 -2.17
N LEU A 190 -7.05 12.49 -1.92
CA LEU A 190 -6.27 11.75 -2.90
C LEU A 190 -7.17 11.28 -4.05
N GLY A 191 -6.69 11.37 -5.30
CA GLY A 191 -7.47 11.03 -6.49
C GLY A 191 -7.46 9.53 -6.81
N SER A 192 -8.26 9.13 -7.78
CA SER A 192 -8.38 7.73 -8.21
C SER A 192 -7.31 7.30 -9.21
N LYS A 193 -6.60 8.24 -9.84
CA LYS A 193 -5.61 7.98 -10.89
C LYS A 193 -4.21 7.77 -10.34
N LEU A 194 -3.32 7.25 -11.16
CA LEU A 194 -1.96 6.84 -10.78
C LEU A 194 -1.19 7.93 -10.03
N TYR A 195 -1.14 9.15 -10.56
CA TYR A 195 -0.39 10.26 -9.98
C TYR A 195 -1.15 11.04 -8.89
N GLU A 196 -2.40 10.69 -8.63
CA GLU A 196 -3.28 11.39 -7.70
C GLU A 196 -3.63 10.54 -6.48
N GLY A 197 -3.54 9.21 -6.58
CA GLY A 197 -4.08 8.26 -5.62
C GLY A 197 -3.10 7.84 -4.54
N SER A 198 -1.93 8.45 -4.47
CA SER A 198 -0.95 8.21 -3.43
C SER A 198 -0.21 9.48 -3.08
N ALA A 199 0.37 9.50 -1.89
CA ALA A 199 1.23 10.58 -1.42
C ALA A 199 2.53 10.02 -0.86
N SER A 200 3.59 10.76 -1.07
CA SER A 200 4.88 10.59 -0.42
C SER A 200 4.92 11.41 0.86
N MET A 201 5.53 10.89 1.91
CA MET A 201 5.72 11.60 3.16
C MET A 201 7.20 11.81 3.46
N THR A 202 7.53 13.03 3.86
CA THR A 202 8.84 13.35 4.43
C THR A 202 8.70 13.88 5.84
N TYR A 203 9.69 13.61 6.70
CA TYR A 203 9.84 14.12 8.05
C TYR A 203 11.19 14.84 8.10
N ASP A 204 11.19 16.16 8.28
CA ASP A 204 12.39 17.00 8.20
C ASP A 204 13.22 16.76 6.93
N ASN A 205 12.55 16.74 5.78
CA ASN A 205 13.11 16.42 4.46
C ASN A 205 13.68 15.00 4.28
N LYS A 206 13.53 14.11 5.26
CA LYS A 206 13.86 12.69 5.12
C LYS A 206 12.64 11.94 4.59
N PHE A 207 12.81 11.11 3.58
CA PHE A 207 11.73 10.29 3.07
C PHE A 207 11.38 9.19 4.08
N VAL A 208 10.10 9.10 4.45
CA VAL A 208 9.57 8.10 5.38
C VAL A 208 8.90 6.96 4.62
N GLY A 209 8.05 7.27 3.67
CA GLY A 209 7.31 6.26 2.94
C GLY A 209 6.15 6.83 2.13
N GLN A 210 5.29 5.94 1.70
CA GLN A 210 4.14 6.23 0.85
C GLN A 210 2.82 5.97 1.59
N LEU A 211 1.83 6.79 1.29
CA LEU A 211 0.44 6.63 1.69
C LEU A 211 -0.42 6.32 0.46
N THR A 212 -1.33 5.37 0.59
CA THR A 212 -2.33 5.05 -0.43
C THR A 212 -3.73 5.04 0.18
N ALA A 213 -4.76 5.18 -0.66
CA ALA A 213 -6.14 5.34 -0.21
C ALA A 213 -7.16 4.64 -1.13
N ASN A 214 -6.79 3.50 -1.70
CA ASN A 214 -7.63 2.80 -2.68
C ASN A 214 -8.95 2.33 -2.06
N TRP A 215 -8.92 1.74 -0.86
CA TRP A 215 -10.13 1.24 -0.20
C TRP A 215 -10.88 2.28 0.62
N ASN A 216 -10.22 3.37 0.97
CA ASN A 216 -10.82 4.47 1.73
C ASN A 216 -11.20 5.66 0.85
N ARG A 217 -11.35 5.44 -0.45
CA ARG A 217 -11.85 6.42 -1.44
C ARG A 217 -11.21 7.79 -1.27
N GLY A 218 -9.87 7.83 -1.38
CA GLY A 218 -9.12 9.07 -1.34
C GLY A 218 -8.71 9.56 0.06
N THR A 219 -8.95 8.79 1.12
CA THR A 219 -8.48 9.13 2.48
C THR A 219 -7.43 8.14 2.95
N ALA A 220 -6.19 8.55 3.02
CA ALA A 220 -5.08 7.77 3.56
C ALA A 220 -4.84 8.08 5.05
N VAL A 221 -4.49 7.04 5.82
CA VAL A 221 -4.13 7.19 7.23
C VAL A 221 -2.77 6.55 7.47
N ALA A 222 -1.81 7.35 7.90
CA ALA A 222 -0.46 6.88 8.26
C ALA A 222 -0.26 6.91 9.77
N HIS A 223 0.53 5.95 10.25
CA HIS A 223 0.94 5.85 11.65
C HIS A 223 2.46 5.83 11.75
N ILE A 224 3.04 6.91 12.26
CA ILE A 224 4.47 7.06 12.53
C ILE A 224 4.71 7.37 14.00
N ARG A 225 5.96 7.53 14.41
CA ARG A 225 6.33 7.98 15.75
C ARG A 225 7.12 9.29 15.70
N ALA A 226 6.96 10.12 16.74
CA ALA A 226 7.76 11.32 16.91
C ALA A 226 9.24 10.96 17.11
N SER A 227 10.13 11.52 16.32
CA SER A 227 11.58 11.30 16.40
C SER A 227 12.36 12.59 16.26
N GLY A 228 13.67 12.53 16.54
CA GLY A 228 14.57 13.68 16.40
C GLY A 228 14.71 14.51 17.69
N PRO A 229 15.48 15.62 17.65
CA PRO A 229 15.75 16.45 18.80
C PRO A 229 14.49 17.15 19.33
N VAL A 230 14.55 17.62 20.57
CA VAL A 230 13.49 18.47 21.13
C VAL A 230 13.32 19.73 20.28
N GLY A 231 12.08 20.00 19.88
CA GLY A 231 11.76 21.12 19.00
C GLY A 231 10.65 20.83 18.01
N LYS A 232 10.48 21.74 17.07
CA LYS A 232 9.46 21.66 16.02
C LYS A 232 9.98 20.90 14.82
N HIS A 233 9.22 19.90 14.39
CA HIS A 233 9.48 19.08 13.20
C HIS A 233 8.44 19.35 12.13
N VAL A 234 8.85 19.19 10.87
CA VAL A 234 8.00 19.44 9.71
C VAL A 234 7.73 18.12 8.98
N ILE A 235 6.46 17.82 8.77
CA ILE A 235 6.00 16.69 7.97
C ILE A 235 5.38 17.24 6.70
N VAL A 236 5.85 16.77 5.54
CA VAL A 236 5.31 17.19 4.24
C VAL A 236 4.72 15.99 3.53
N LEU A 237 3.49 16.17 3.06
CA LEU A 237 2.79 15.22 2.20
C LEU A 237 2.73 15.80 0.80
N THR A 238 3.26 15.07 -0.18
CA THR A 238 3.28 15.49 -1.58
C THR A 238 2.63 14.39 -2.43
N ASP A 239 1.70 14.74 -3.30
CA ASP A 239 1.12 13.80 -4.24
C ASP A 239 2.24 13.18 -5.10
N ALA A 240 2.38 11.87 -5.06
CA ALA A 240 3.44 11.15 -5.76
C ALA A 240 3.11 9.66 -5.88
N VAL A 241 3.66 9.02 -6.90
CA VAL A 241 3.54 7.56 -7.07
C VAL A 241 4.45 6.81 -6.10
N THR A 242 5.63 7.38 -5.85
CA THR A 242 6.68 6.78 -5.01
C THR A 242 7.32 7.85 -4.12
N TYR A 243 8.43 8.41 -4.56
CA TYR A 243 9.13 9.50 -3.88
C TYR A 243 8.46 10.85 -4.15
N SER A 244 8.72 11.85 -3.31
CA SER A 244 8.22 13.21 -3.50
C SER A 244 8.67 13.77 -4.84
N TYR A 245 7.71 14.18 -5.67
CA TYR A 245 8.00 14.93 -6.89
C TYR A 245 8.19 16.40 -6.50
N MET A 246 9.41 16.89 -6.64
CA MET A 246 9.79 18.22 -6.10
C MET A 246 9.47 19.38 -7.04
N ASN A 247 9.37 19.12 -8.34
CA ASN A 247 9.05 20.16 -9.33
C ASN A 247 7.53 20.33 -9.47
N ILE A 248 6.86 20.74 -8.40
CA ILE A 248 5.39 20.87 -8.34
C ILE A 248 4.83 21.72 -9.48
N PRO A 249 5.44 22.86 -9.89
CA PRO A 249 4.92 23.64 -11.02
C PRO A 249 4.89 22.91 -12.36
N GLN A 250 5.65 21.83 -12.48
CA GLN A 250 5.70 20.96 -13.68
C GLN A 250 5.18 19.55 -13.39
N SER A 251 4.35 19.40 -12.36
CA SER A 251 3.77 18.11 -12.02
C SER A 251 2.88 17.58 -13.14
N PRO A 252 2.93 16.28 -13.46
CA PRO A 252 1.95 15.65 -14.35
C PRO A 252 0.54 15.64 -13.77
N ASN A 253 0.42 15.85 -12.45
CA ASN A 253 -0.84 16.08 -11.77
C ASN A 253 -1.06 17.59 -11.58
N PRO A 254 -1.98 18.23 -12.33
CA PRO A 254 -2.22 19.67 -12.22
C PRO A 254 -2.83 20.09 -10.87
N TRP A 255 -3.30 19.12 -10.09
CA TRP A 255 -3.87 19.34 -8.75
C TRP A 255 -2.87 19.03 -7.63
N ALA A 256 -1.64 18.64 -7.97
CA ALA A 256 -0.63 18.26 -6.99
C ALA A 256 -0.35 19.43 -6.03
N THR A 257 -0.38 19.14 -4.76
CA THR A 257 -0.09 20.08 -3.69
C THR A 257 0.87 19.46 -2.69
N ALA A 258 1.55 20.31 -1.93
CA ALA A 258 2.31 19.89 -0.78
C ALA A 258 1.62 20.39 0.49
N SER A 259 1.14 19.47 1.31
CA SER A 259 0.54 19.76 2.61
C SER A 259 1.61 19.71 3.68
N LYS A 260 1.69 20.74 4.53
CA LYS A 260 2.67 20.84 5.62
C LYS A 260 1.97 20.67 6.96
N LEU A 261 2.48 19.76 7.78
CA LEU A 261 2.06 19.53 9.15
C LEU A 261 3.24 19.76 10.09
N TYR A 262 2.96 20.04 11.34
CA TYR A 262 3.98 20.31 12.35
C TYR A 262 3.74 19.44 13.57
N PHE A 263 4.82 18.87 14.09
CA PHE A 263 4.83 18.16 15.36
C PHE A 263 5.91 18.75 16.27
N THR A 264 5.64 18.88 17.57
CA THR A 264 6.63 19.37 18.53
C THR A 264 7.07 18.21 19.42
N VAL A 265 8.33 17.79 19.29
CA VAL A 265 8.97 16.90 20.25
C VAL A 265 9.26 17.67 21.52
N THR A 266 8.66 17.24 22.62
CA THR A 266 8.72 17.98 23.91
C THR A 266 9.90 17.59 24.79
N LYS A 267 10.33 16.33 24.71
CA LYS A 267 11.46 15.76 25.48
C LYS A 267 11.89 14.39 24.94
N ASP A 268 13.10 13.98 25.28
CA ASP A 268 13.48 12.56 25.26
C ASP A 268 13.09 11.93 26.61
N ALA A 269 12.11 11.04 26.57
CA ALA A 269 11.63 10.31 27.76
C ALA A 269 12.30 8.93 27.92
N GLY A 270 13.33 8.66 27.10
CA GLY A 270 13.97 7.36 27.00
C GLY A 270 13.26 6.45 26.02
N ARG A 271 13.80 5.24 25.86
CA ARG A 271 13.36 4.28 24.84
C ARG A 271 11.94 3.77 25.11
N PRO A 272 11.02 3.90 24.14
CA PRO A 272 9.76 3.16 24.19
C PRO A 272 10.02 1.65 24.13
N LYS A 273 9.09 0.87 24.67
CA LYS A 273 9.14 -0.60 24.58
C LYS A 273 8.99 -1.05 23.13
N PRO A 274 9.60 -2.18 22.76
CA PRO A 274 9.31 -2.80 21.46
C PRO A 274 7.82 -3.08 21.31
N GLU A 275 7.30 -2.83 20.12
CA GLU A 275 5.88 -2.98 19.77
C GLU A 275 5.74 -3.61 18.39
N ILE A 276 4.70 -4.40 18.20
CA ILE A 276 4.26 -4.88 16.89
C ILE A 276 2.86 -4.33 16.66
N ASP A 277 2.74 -3.35 15.77
CA ASP A 277 1.51 -2.63 15.47
C ASP A 277 0.78 -3.30 14.32
N TRP A 278 -0.21 -4.12 14.66
CA TRP A 278 -0.98 -4.90 13.70
C TRP A 278 -2.15 -4.11 13.10
N PRO A 279 -2.45 -4.29 11.81
CA PRO A 279 -3.73 -3.86 11.25
C PRO A 279 -4.89 -4.63 11.88
N ALA A 280 -6.11 -4.13 11.70
CA ALA A 280 -7.30 -4.86 12.10
C ALA A 280 -7.35 -6.23 11.41
N LYS A 281 -7.95 -7.22 12.08
CA LYS A 281 -8.08 -8.56 11.53
C LYS A 281 -8.93 -8.53 10.25
N VAL A 282 -8.37 -9.01 9.16
CA VAL A 282 -9.05 -9.21 7.88
C VAL A 282 -9.28 -10.70 7.72
N ALA A 283 -10.52 -11.11 7.52
CA ALA A 283 -10.82 -12.49 7.21
C ALA A 283 -10.45 -12.75 5.74
N PRO A 284 -9.56 -13.71 5.45
CA PRO A 284 -9.30 -14.11 4.08
C PRO A 284 -10.56 -14.73 3.50
N THR A 285 -10.78 -14.55 2.22
CA THR A 285 -11.81 -15.31 1.51
C THR A 285 -11.40 -16.77 1.44
N MET A 286 -12.34 -17.71 1.41
CA MET A 286 -12.02 -19.14 1.26
C MET A 286 -11.19 -19.41 -0.01
N TRP A 287 -11.35 -18.58 -1.02
CA TRP A 287 -10.58 -18.61 -2.26
C TRP A 287 -9.07 -18.36 -2.01
N ALA A 288 -8.73 -17.49 -1.08
CA ALA A 288 -7.35 -17.16 -0.75
C ALA A 288 -6.55 -18.35 -0.19
N TYR A 289 -7.19 -19.26 0.53
CA TYR A 289 -6.49 -20.42 1.10
C TYR A 289 -5.89 -21.35 0.04
N THR A 290 -6.68 -21.67 -0.99
CA THR A 290 -6.22 -22.62 -2.02
C THR A 290 -5.16 -22.03 -2.94
N THR A 291 -5.11 -20.72 -3.07
CA THR A 291 -4.17 -20.01 -3.96
C THR A 291 -2.92 -19.51 -3.23
N LEU A 292 -2.98 -19.34 -1.91
CA LEU A 292 -1.87 -18.77 -1.13
C LEU A 292 -1.06 -19.81 -0.36
N ILE A 293 -1.47 -21.06 -0.35
CA ILE A 293 -0.78 -22.14 0.38
C ILE A 293 -0.06 -23.03 -0.63
N PRO A 294 1.27 -23.00 -0.66
CA PRO A 294 2.05 -23.85 -1.54
C PRO A 294 1.76 -25.33 -1.27
N GLY A 295 1.60 -26.11 -2.33
CA GLY A 295 1.25 -27.51 -2.22
C GLY A 295 -0.16 -27.79 -1.73
N ALA A 296 -1.00 -26.77 -1.53
CA ALA A 296 -2.41 -26.97 -1.28
C ALA A 296 -3.07 -27.67 -2.48
N THR A 297 -3.90 -28.63 -2.18
CA THR A 297 -4.67 -29.35 -3.21
C THR A 297 -6.14 -28.96 -3.16
N SER A 298 -6.73 -28.70 -4.32
CA SER A 298 -8.17 -28.49 -4.46
C SER A 298 -8.98 -29.78 -4.24
N SER A 299 -8.33 -30.93 -4.24
CA SER A 299 -8.91 -32.27 -4.06
C SER A 299 -8.71 -32.81 -2.64
N ALA A 300 -8.57 -31.95 -1.64
CA ALA A 300 -8.64 -32.41 -0.25
C ALA A 300 -9.94 -33.20 -0.03
N GLY A 301 -9.84 -34.34 0.66
CA GLY A 301 -11.00 -35.20 0.92
C GLY A 301 -12.07 -34.50 1.75
N SER A 302 -13.13 -35.23 2.03
CA SER A 302 -14.32 -34.72 2.72
C SER A 302 -14.21 -34.64 4.25
N ALA A 303 -13.04 -34.97 4.83
CA ALA A 303 -12.83 -34.86 6.27
C ALA A 303 -12.90 -33.40 6.72
N LYS A 304 -13.60 -33.19 7.83
CA LYS A 304 -13.75 -31.84 8.43
C LYS A 304 -12.78 -31.69 9.58
N GLY A 305 -12.11 -30.53 9.63
CA GLY A 305 -11.16 -30.26 10.68
C GLY A 305 -11.07 -28.81 11.07
N SER A 306 -10.46 -28.55 12.22
CA SER A 306 -10.20 -27.22 12.76
C SER A 306 -8.92 -27.20 13.57
N LEU A 307 -8.35 -25.99 13.71
CA LEU A 307 -7.29 -25.67 14.64
C LEU A 307 -7.85 -24.83 15.79
N SER A 308 -7.44 -25.11 17.02
CA SER A 308 -7.83 -24.28 18.18
C SER A 308 -7.28 -22.85 18.08
N VAL A 309 -6.14 -22.68 17.43
CA VAL A 309 -5.52 -21.40 17.10
C VAL A 309 -5.15 -21.43 15.62
N THR A 310 -5.61 -20.46 14.86
CA THR A 310 -5.40 -20.34 13.39
C THR A 310 -4.38 -19.28 12.99
N THR A 311 -3.80 -18.57 13.96
CA THR A 311 -2.80 -17.53 13.72
C THR A 311 -1.88 -17.38 14.91
N GLY A 312 -0.60 -17.23 14.69
CA GLY A 312 0.41 -17.06 15.75
C GLY A 312 1.81 -16.91 15.18
N ALA A 313 2.80 -16.65 16.02
CA ALA A 313 4.21 -16.70 15.62
C ALA A 313 4.66 -18.15 15.39
N ILE A 314 5.86 -18.33 14.85
CA ILE A 314 6.54 -19.63 14.88
C ILE A 314 6.53 -20.21 16.31
N LEU A 315 6.60 -21.52 16.42
CA LEU A 315 6.56 -22.27 17.69
C LEU A 315 5.23 -22.14 18.48
N THR A 316 4.20 -21.51 17.91
CA THR A 316 2.84 -21.53 18.47
C THR A 316 2.33 -22.96 18.53
N LYS A 317 1.75 -23.35 19.67
CA LYS A 317 1.08 -24.64 19.84
C LYS A 317 -0.40 -24.50 19.51
N THR A 318 -0.97 -25.48 18.78
CA THR A 318 -2.38 -25.53 18.47
C THR A 318 -2.89 -26.97 18.49
N ASP A 319 -4.14 -27.14 18.89
CA ASP A 319 -4.80 -28.43 18.82
C ASP A 319 -5.41 -28.62 17.42
N VAL A 320 -5.24 -29.82 16.89
CA VAL A 320 -5.81 -30.26 15.63
C VAL A 320 -6.97 -31.19 15.94
N SER A 321 -8.16 -30.86 15.47
CA SER A 321 -9.36 -31.71 15.58
C SER A 321 -9.87 -32.01 14.18
N VAL A 322 -10.05 -33.29 13.86
CA VAL A 322 -10.54 -33.74 12.54
C VAL A 322 -11.57 -34.84 12.73
N SER A 323 -12.55 -34.91 11.85
CA SER A 323 -13.56 -35.98 11.78
C SER A 323 -13.77 -36.47 10.35
N GLY A 324 -14.29 -37.69 10.20
CA GLY A 324 -14.50 -38.30 8.89
C GLY A 324 -13.27 -38.97 8.29
N LEU A 325 -12.32 -39.37 9.15
CA LEU A 325 -11.19 -40.20 8.78
C LEU A 325 -11.56 -41.68 8.78
N THR A 326 -10.73 -42.51 8.14
CA THR A 326 -10.85 -43.97 8.29
C THR A 326 -10.54 -44.33 9.75
N PRO A 327 -11.44 -45.06 10.44
CA PRO A 327 -11.24 -45.43 11.83
C PRO A 327 -10.00 -46.30 12.09
N ASN A 328 -9.39 -46.12 13.27
CA ASN A 328 -8.26 -46.92 13.78
C ASN A 328 -7.09 -47.02 12.78
N ALA A 329 -6.84 -45.98 12.00
CA ALA A 329 -5.84 -45.99 10.96
C ALA A 329 -4.77 -44.87 11.20
N PRO A 330 -3.54 -45.09 10.74
CA PRO A 330 -2.49 -44.06 10.83
C PRO A 330 -2.87 -42.79 10.07
N VAL A 331 -2.47 -41.65 10.65
CA VAL A 331 -2.68 -40.32 10.08
C VAL A 331 -1.35 -39.56 10.19
N ASP A 332 -0.84 -39.10 9.08
CA ASP A 332 0.34 -38.25 9.04
C ASP A 332 -0.13 -36.78 9.03
N LEU A 333 0.60 -35.95 9.77
CA LEU A 333 0.41 -34.50 9.81
C LEU A 333 1.62 -33.83 9.20
N GLU A 334 1.39 -32.98 8.22
CA GLU A 334 2.44 -32.23 7.52
C GLU A 334 2.12 -30.75 7.49
N TRP A 335 3.18 -29.94 7.48
CA TRP A 335 3.10 -28.49 7.30
C TRP A 335 3.48 -28.15 5.86
N ALA A 336 2.53 -27.61 5.11
CA ALA A 336 2.76 -27.17 3.75
C ALA A 336 3.52 -25.83 3.73
N SER A 337 4.69 -25.81 3.11
CA SER A 337 5.59 -24.67 3.00
C SER A 337 6.33 -24.67 1.66
N VAL A 338 7.32 -23.79 1.52
CA VAL A 338 8.22 -23.73 0.37
C VAL A 338 9.67 -23.62 0.82
N VAL A 339 10.57 -24.01 -0.07
CA VAL A 339 12.01 -23.78 0.04
C VAL A 339 12.55 -23.31 -1.30
N GLY A 340 13.45 -22.34 -1.30
CA GLY A 340 14.02 -21.83 -2.54
C GLY A 340 15.06 -20.75 -2.36
N ASN A 341 15.50 -20.23 -3.50
CA ASN A 341 16.45 -19.13 -3.54
C ASN A 341 16.12 -18.23 -4.74
N ARG A 342 15.90 -16.95 -4.48
CA ARG A 342 15.59 -15.95 -5.50
C ARG A 342 16.80 -15.24 -6.10
N VAL A 343 18.01 -15.56 -5.64
CA VAL A 343 19.24 -14.98 -6.18
C VAL A 343 19.57 -15.64 -7.51
N ASN A 344 19.69 -14.82 -8.55
CA ASN A 344 20.00 -15.27 -9.93
C ASN A 344 19.05 -16.35 -10.47
N CYS A 345 17.82 -16.33 -10.05
CA CYS A 345 16.80 -17.27 -10.51
C CYS A 345 15.81 -16.59 -11.45
N THR A 346 15.32 -17.31 -12.43
CA THR A 346 14.21 -16.94 -13.31
C THR A 346 13.03 -17.88 -13.09
N GLY A 347 11.81 -17.34 -13.04
CA GLY A 347 10.60 -18.12 -12.79
C GLY A 347 10.23 -18.19 -11.31
N THR A 348 9.66 -19.30 -10.88
CA THR A 348 9.11 -19.48 -9.53
C THR A 348 10.15 -19.41 -8.43
N CYS A 349 11.36 -19.95 -8.68
CA CYS A 349 12.52 -19.89 -7.79
C CYS A 349 12.36 -20.64 -6.45
N TRP A 350 11.37 -21.48 -6.31
CA TRP A 350 11.11 -22.30 -5.13
C TRP A 350 10.36 -23.59 -5.50
N THR A 351 10.39 -24.53 -4.58
CA THR A 351 9.64 -25.77 -4.63
C THR A 351 8.82 -25.94 -3.35
N THR A 352 7.78 -26.75 -3.42
CA THR A 352 7.01 -27.12 -2.23
C THR A 352 7.86 -27.91 -1.25
N LEU A 353 7.67 -27.65 0.03
CA LEU A 353 8.30 -28.33 1.16
C LEU A 353 7.22 -28.74 2.13
N ASN A 354 7.06 -30.04 2.35
CA ASN A 354 6.20 -30.58 3.38
C ASN A 354 7.07 -30.93 4.60
N VAL A 355 6.83 -30.24 5.71
CA VAL A 355 7.55 -30.46 6.97
C VAL A 355 6.73 -31.41 7.83
N PRO A 356 7.24 -32.60 8.20
CA PRO A 356 6.52 -33.53 9.07
C PRO A 356 6.24 -32.89 10.44
N LEU A 357 4.98 -32.97 10.88
CA LEU A 357 4.54 -32.53 12.20
C LEU A 357 4.35 -33.69 13.18
N GLY A 358 4.32 -34.92 12.67
CA GLY A 358 4.17 -36.15 13.42
C GLY A 358 3.08 -37.06 12.85
N THR A 359 2.93 -38.21 13.49
CA THR A 359 1.93 -39.22 13.17
C THR A 359 1.00 -39.42 14.36
N ALA A 360 -0.23 -39.80 14.09
CA ALA A 360 -1.24 -40.12 15.08
C ALA A 360 -2.14 -41.27 14.56
N THR A 361 -3.01 -41.80 15.39
CA THR A 361 -4.01 -42.80 14.97
C THR A 361 -5.41 -42.22 15.17
N SER A 362 -6.25 -42.33 14.16
CA SER A 362 -7.67 -41.96 14.25
C SER A 362 -8.40 -42.87 15.22
N ALA A 363 -9.38 -42.32 15.94
CA ALA A 363 -10.22 -43.07 16.85
C ALA A 363 -11.20 -44.01 16.11
N ALA A 364 -11.87 -44.88 16.84
CA ALA A 364 -12.84 -45.82 16.29
C ALA A 364 -14.04 -45.16 15.60
N ASP A 365 -14.34 -43.94 15.91
CA ASP A 365 -15.38 -43.10 15.27
C ASP A 365 -14.85 -42.27 14.07
N GLY A 366 -13.60 -42.47 13.68
CA GLY A 366 -12.96 -41.69 12.62
C GLY A 366 -12.58 -40.27 13.02
N SER A 367 -12.55 -39.94 14.30
CA SER A 367 -12.06 -38.65 14.79
C SER A 367 -10.55 -38.70 15.08
N LEU A 368 -9.94 -37.50 15.07
CA LEU A 368 -8.56 -37.29 15.49
C LEU A 368 -8.50 -36.01 16.35
N SER A 369 -7.83 -36.13 17.51
CA SER A 369 -7.48 -34.97 18.33
C SER A 369 -6.02 -35.10 18.73
N THR A 370 -5.21 -34.11 18.36
CA THR A 370 -3.78 -34.09 18.63
C THR A 370 -3.25 -32.67 18.71
N LYS A 371 -2.00 -32.50 19.15
CA LYS A 371 -1.33 -31.21 19.25
C LYS A 371 -0.17 -31.13 18.28
N ILE A 372 -0.02 -29.97 17.69
CA ILE A 372 1.14 -29.64 16.86
C ILE A 372 1.83 -28.38 17.37
N THR A 373 3.07 -28.20 16.95
CA THR A 373 3.81 -26.94 17.10
C THR A 373 4.12 -26.41 15.71
N VAL A 374 3.77 -25.14 15.46
CA VAL A 374 4.11 -24.44 14.22
C VAL A 374 5.61 -24.44 14.01
N PRO A 375 6.14 -24.92 12.88
CA PRO A 375 7.58 -24.96 12.62
C PRO A 375 8.21 -23.57 12.63
N ASP A 376 9.50 -23.52 12.97
CA ASP A 376 10.33 -22.34 12.68
C ASP A 376 10.55 -22.27 11.16
N GLY A 377 10.14 -21.19 10.54
CA GLY A 377 10.20 -21.05 9.10
C GLY A 377 9.52 -19.77 8.60
N LEU A 378 9.12 -19.83 7.33
CA LEU A 378 8.46 -18.74 6.63
C LEU A 378 7.16 -18.30 7.32
N GLY A 379 6.87 -17.00 7.21
CA GLY A 379 5.60 -16.40 7.59
C GLY A 379 4.54 -16.48 6.50
N GLY A 380 3.40 -15.89 6.80
CA GLY A 380 2.26 -15.87 5.88
C GLY A 380 1.36 -17.09 6.00
N TRP A 381 0.60 -17.37 4.95
CA TRP A 381 -0.33 -18.49 4.95
C TRP A 381 0.34 -19.84 4.72
N HIS A 382 0.00 -20.80 5.57
CA HIS A 382 0.37 -22.20 5.51
C HIS A 382 -0.83 -23.08 5.80
N ALA A 383 -0.71 -24.39 5.59
CA ALA A 383 -1.72 -25.35 5.99
C ALA A 383 -1.10 -26.52 6.76
N VAL A 384 -1.83 -26.99 7.77
CA VAL A 384 -1.65 -28.32 8.30
C VAL A 384 -2.41 -29.28 7.39
N GLN A 385 -1.71 -30.17 6.72
CA GLN A 385 -2.27 -31.24 5.90
C GLN A 385 -2.46 -32.48 6.76
N VAL A 386 -3.65 -33.06 6.72
CA VAL A 386 -4.01 -34.30 7.39
C VAL A 386 -4.05 -35.38 6.33
N ILE A 387 -3.12 -36.31 6.38
CA ILE A 387 -2.86 -37.29 5.34
C ILE A 387 -3.19 -38.68 5.88
N GLN A 388 -3.94 -39.45 5.10
CA GLN A 388 -4.26 -40.84 5.41
C GLN A 388 -4.25 -41.67 4.12
N ASN A 389 -3.53 -42.78 4.11
CA ASN A 389 -3.31 -43.61 2.93
C ASN A 389 -2.70 -42.82 1.74
N GLY A 390 -1.76 -41.95 2.03
CA GLY A 390 -1.11 -41.10 1.02
C GLY A 390 -1.98 -40.01 0.38
N GLN A 391 -3.19 -39.80 0.92
CA GLN A 391 -4.12 -38.77 0.42
C GLN A 391 -4.38 -37.70 1.46
N VAL A 392 -4.36 -36.43 1.05
CA VAL A 392 -4.76 -35.32 1.89
C VAL A 392 -6.27 -35.40 2.15
N LYS A 393 -6.67 -35.65 3.37
CA LYS A 393 -8.06 -35.74 3.81
C LYS A 393 -8.64 -34.43 4.28
N ALA A 394 -7.79 -33.53 4.85
CA ALA A 394 -8.15 -32.18 5.24
C ALA A 394 -6.95 -31.25 5.13
N GLN A 395 -7.22 -29.98 4.91
CA GLN A 395 -6.22 -28.89 4.94
C GLN A 395 -6.71 -27.80 5.88
N LEU A 396 -5.93 -27.51 6.91
CA LEU A 396 -6.31 -26.59 7.96
C LEU A 396 -5.40 -25.36 7.89
N PRO A 397 -5.91 -24.21 7.44
CA PRO A 397 -5.09 -23.02 7.23
C PRO A 397 -4.61 -22.43 8.55
N PHE A 398 -3.37 -21.95 8.55
CA PHE A 398 -2.75 -21.23 9.64
C PHE A 398 -1.96 -20.04 9.10
N PHE A 399 -2.10 -18.87 9.72
CA PHE A 399 -1.34 -17.67 9.38
C PHE A 399 -0.19 -17.48 10.36
N VAL A 400 1.04 -17.60 9.88
CA VAL A 400 2.25 -17.37 10.68
C VAL A 400 2.55 -15.87 10.71
N LYS A 401 2.49 -15.30 11.91
CA LYS A 401 2.74 -13.89 12.17
C LYS A 401 4.23 -13.59 12.25
N ARG A 402 4.62 -12.43 11.71
CA ARG A 402 5.92 -11.83 11.99
C ARG A 402 6.08 -11.58 13.49
N SER A 403 7.26 -11.81 13.99
CA SER A 403 7.62 -11.61 15.41
C SER A 403 9.05 -11.17 15.55
N PHE A 404 9.38 -10.58 16.69
CA PHE A 404 10.76 -10.50 17.13
C PHE A 404 11.23 -11.89 17.53
N ALA A 405 12.50 -12.20 17.27
CA ALA A 405 13.07 -13.51 17.62
C ALA A 405 13.14 -13.72 19.14
N SER A 406 13.17 -12.65 19.91
CA SER A 406 13.16 -12.69 21.38
C SER A 406 12.51 -11.44 21.96
N ALA A 407 12.26 -11.47 23.27
CA ALA A 407 11.76 -10.30 24.01
C ALA A 407 12.74 -9.11 23.98
N GLN A 408 14.02 -9.36 23.70
CA GLN A 408 15.05 -8.35 23.48
C GLN A 408 15.55 -8.45 22.04
N PRO A 409 14.85 -7.81 21.10
CA PRO A 409 15.07 -8.03 19.66
C PRO A 409 16.34 -7.37 19.12
N VAL A 410 17.00 -6.51 19.89
CA VAL A 410 18.22 -5.80 19.51
C VAL A 410 19.39 -6.35 20.29
N SER A 411 20.51 -6.62 19.61
CA SER A 411 21.72 -7.19 20.23
C SER A 411 22.34 -6.31 21.32
N ASN A 412 22.22 -4.99 21.17
CA ASN A 412 22.64 -4.01 22.18
C ASN A 412 21.69 -2.80 22.15
N LEU A 413 21.29 -2.33 23.32
CA LEU A 413 20.34 -1.24 23.46
C LEU A 413 21.00 0.11 23.77
N LYS A 414 22.26 0.14 24.21
CA LYS A 414 23.07 1.33 24.44
C LYS A 414 24.35 1.22 23.61
N LEU A 415 24.57 2.15 22.73
CA LEU A 415 25.60 2.10 21.71
C LEU A 415 26.29 3.45 21.60
N TYR A 416 27.60 3.45 21.33
CA TYR A 416 28.28 4.66 20.84
C TYR A 416 27.95 4.88 19.36
N ALA A 417 28.01 6.13 18.91
CA ALA A 417 27.88 6.41 17.49
C ALA A 417 28.98 5.70 16.69
N GLY A 418 28.59 4.99 15.64
CA GLY A 418 29.47 4.14 14.84
C GLY A 418 29.45 2.66 15.23
N GLU A 419 28.92 2.29 16.38
CA GLU A 419 28.79 0.88 16.78
C GLU A 419 27.71 0.15 15.99
N HIS A 420 27.99 -1.11 15.68
CA HIS A 420 27.06 -2.00 15.00
C HIS A 420 26.10 -2.67 15.98
N PHE A 421 24.88 -2.86 15.53
CA PHE A 421 23.88 -3.67 16.23
C PHE A 421 23.03 -4.46 15.25
N THR A 422 22.40 -5.51 15.75
CA THR A 422 21.52 -6.36 14.95
C THR A 422 20.12 -6.39 15.50
N ILE A 423 19.15 -6.50 14.59
CA ILE A 423 17.74 -6.75 14.89
C ILE A 423 17.40 -8.11 14.31
N HIS A 424 16.84 -8.99 15.13
CA HIS A 424 16.49 -10.34 14.71
C HIS A 424 14.98 -10.54 14.68
N LEU A 425 14.45 -10.86 13.48
CA LEU A 425 13.05 -11.06 13.18
C LEU A 425 12.80 -12.50 12.72
N LYS A 426 11.58 -12.98 12.93
CA LYS A 426 11.08 -14.28 12.51
C LYS A 426 9.76 -14.15 11.78
N GLY A 427 9.45 -15.12 10.89
CA GLY A 427 8.18 -15.23 10.23
C GLY A 427 7.98 -14.22 9.10
N LEU A 428 9.05 -13.78 8.40
CA LEU A 428 8.89 -13.15 7.10
C LEU A 428 8.45 -14.20 6.09
N GLY A 429 7.51 -13.83 5.21
CA GLY A 429 6.85 -14.78 4.34
C GLY A 429 7.57 -15.08 3.04
N TRP A 430 6.86 -15.71 2.11
CA TRP A 430 7.41 -16.16 0.84
C TRP A 430 6.86 -15.44 -0.39
N THR A 431 5.72 -14.75 -0.26
CA THR A 431 5.08 -14.04 -1.37
C THR A 431 5.69 -12.66 -1.58
N GLN A 432 5.39 -12.01 -2.69
CA GLN A 432 5.77 -10.61 -2.94
C GLN A 432 5.17 -9.65 -1.90
N LEU A 433 4.08 -10.05 -1.25
CA LEU A 433 3.35 -9.20 -0.31
C LEU A 433 3.92 -9.24 1.10
N ASP A 434 4.66 -10.29 1.47
CA ASP A 434 5.03 -10.55 2.86
C ASP A 434 6.48 -10.99 3.09
N ASN A 435 7.31 -11.09 2.05
CA ASN A 435 8.69 -11.55 2.20
C ASN A 435 9.69 -10.44 2.57
N THR A 436 9.25 -9.21 2.64
CA THR A 436 10.09 -8.03 2.82
C THR A 436 9.61 -7.13 3.94
N ILE A 437 10.52 -6.35 4.48
CA ILE A 437 10.23 -5.32 5.47
C ILE A 437 11.13 -4.11 5.21
N ALA A 438 10.55 -2.92 5.21
CA ALA A 438 11.28 -1.65 5.12
C ALA A 438 11.81 -1.25 6.49
N VAL A 439 12.92 -0.54 6.52
CA VAL A 439 13.56 -0.09 7.76
C VAL A 439 13.73 1.42 7.72
N ASP A 440 13.14 2.09 8.68
CA ASP A 440 13.30 3.51 8.92
C ASP A 440 14.10 3.73 10.21
N TYR A 441 15.06 4.64 10.16
CA TYR A 441 15.83 5.12 11.31
C TYR A 441 15.49 6.60 11.52
N ASP A 442 14.86 6.94 12.65
CA ASP A 442 14.34 8.29 12.95
C ASP A 442 13.51 8.90 11.80
N ASN A 443 12.49 8.15 11.36
CA ASN A 443 11.64 8.53 10.23
C ASN A 443 12.41 8.80 8.92
N ALA A 444 13.55 8.16 8.73
CA ALA A 444 14.28 8.14 7.47
C ALA A 444 14.33 6.72 6.94
N TYR A 445 13.74 6.47 5.80
CA TYR A 445 13.86 5.17 5.11
C TYR A 445 15.31 4.95 4.71
N ILE A 446 15.93 3.90 5.25
CA ILE A 446 17.36 3.58 5.04
C ILE A 446 17.58 2.30 4.22
N GLY A 447 16.56 1.49 4.04
CA GLY A 447 16.67 0.26 3.27
C GLY A 447 15.63 -0.79 3.67
N TYR A 448 15.83 -2.01 3.20
CA TYR A 448 14.89 -3.11 3.40
C TYR A 448 15.61 -4.42 3.66
N ALA A 449 14.89 -5.38 4.22
CA ALA A 449 15.35 -6.75 4.38
C ALA A 449 14.34 -7.74 3.81
N CYS A 450 14.83 -8.88 3.29
CA CYS A 450 14.03 -9.99 2.79
C CYS A 450 14.28 -11.23 3.63
N GLY A 451 13.24 -12.00 3.93
CA GLY A 451 13.33 -13.21 4.72
C GLY A 451 13.16 -14.52 3.93
N PHE A 452 12.91 -14.47 2.61
CA PHE A 452 12.61 -15.67 1.84
C PHE A 452 13.76 -16.68 1.80
N ASN A 453 14.95 -16.25 1.39
CA ASN A 453 16.11 -17.13 1.25
C ASN A 453 16.63 -17.71 2.58
N SER A 454 16.27 -17.09 3.70
CA SER A 454 16.61 -17.51 5.05
C SER A 454 15.46 -18.19 5.79
N GLN A 455 14.46 -18.67 5.05
CA GLN A 455 13.30 -19.37 5.61
C GLN A 455 12.56 -18.57 6.69
N GLY A 456 12.38 -17.25 6.47
CA GLY A 456 11.66 -16.38 7.39
C GLY A 456 12.49 -15.80 8.53
N ASP A 457 13.73 -16.25 8.66
CA ASP A 457 14.70 -15.76 9.65
C ASP A 457 15.45 -14.56 9.08
N THR A 458 15.35 -13.41 9.73
CA THR A 458 15.88 -12.16 9.18
C THR A 458 16.71 -11.42 10.20
N VAL A 459 17.98 -11.23 9.89
CA VAL A 459 18.93 -10.45 10.69
C VAL A 459 19.24 -9.14 9.97
N ILE A 460 18.89 -8.03 10.58
CA ILE A 460 19.10 -6.68 10.06
C ILE A 460 20.28 -6.06 10.79
N ASN A 461 21.36 -5.79 10.07
CA ASN A 461 22.57 -5.18 10.62
C ASN A 461 22.52 -3.66 10.37
N LEU A 462 22.63 -2.89 11.44
CA LEU A 462 22.62 -1.43 11.43
C LEU A 462 23.80 -0.88 12.17
N THR A 463 24.07 0.41 11.95
CA THR A 463 25.05 1.20 12.68
C THR A 463 24.34 2.29 13.46
N ALA A 464 24.62 2.42 14.74
CA ALA A 464 24.09 3.49 15.57
C ALA A 464 24.64 4.84 15.09
N THR A 465 23.75 5.78 14.84
CA THR A 465 24.11 7.12 14.35
C THR A 465 23.29 8.18 15.06
N GLY A 466 23.73 9.43 14.97
CA GLY A 466 23.05 10.58 15.55
C GLY A 466 23.68 11.08 16.84
N ALA A 467 23.06 12.10 17.43
CA ALA A 467 23.47 12.67 18.70
C ALA A 467 23.12 11.73 19.87
N PRO A 468 23.77 11.84 21.03
CA PRO A 468 23.36 11.08 22.21
C PRO A 468 21.87 11.30 22.54
N GLY A 469 21.15 10.20 22.76
CA GLY A 469 19.70 10.20 23.00
C GLY A 469 19.01 8.94 22.48
N THR A 470 17.69 9.00 22.48
CA THR A 470 16.83 7.91 21.96
C THR A 470 16.67 8.02 20.46
N HIS A 471 16.95 6.91 19.75
CA HIS A 471 16.73 6.76 18.32
C HIS A 471 15.74 5.65 18.05
N LEU A 472 14.81 5.91 17.13
CA LEU A 472 13.71 5.01 16.78
C LEU A 472 14.08 4.20 15.53
N ILE A 473 13.75 2.92 15.56
CA ILE A 473 13.77 2.06 14.38
C ILE A 473 12.34 1.57 14.16
N ASP A 474 11.74 2.03 13.08
CA ASP A 474 10.42 1.61 12.64
C ASP A 474 10.55 0.79 11.37
N MET A 475 9.89 -0.35 11.34
CA MET A 475 9.90 -1.26 10.21
C MET A 475 8.48 -1.41 9.68
N TYR A 476 8.29 -1.08 8.40
CA TYR A 476 6.98 -1.07 7.76
C TYR A 476 6.85 -2.19 6.73
N PRO A 477 5.63 -2.69 6.48
CA PRO A 477 5.39 -3.48 5.28
C PRO A 477 5.80 -2.70 4.05
N LEU A 478 6.34 -3.40 3.08
CA LEU A 478 6.58 -2.87 1.76
C LEU A 478 6.14 -3.89 0.72
N LEU A 479 5.92 -3.42 -0.49
CA LEU A 479 5.57 -4.26 -1.60
C LEU A 479 6.84 -4.60 -2.39
N TYR A 480 7.16 -5.89 -2.44
CA TYR A 480 8.20 -6.41 -3.32
C TYR A 480 7.59 -6.60 -4.70
N THR A 481 7.90 -5.72 -5.64
CA THR A 481 7.46 -5.86 -7.02
C THR A 481 8.62 -6.29 -7.90
N GLN A 482 8.36 -7.24 -8.79
CA GLN A 482 9.31 -7.70 -9.77
C GLN A 482 8.75 -7.41 -11.16
N GLN A 483 9.51 -6.73 -11.99
CA GLN A 483 9.11 -6.57 -13.38
C GLN A 483 9.35 -7.88 -14.15
N PRO A 484 8.45 -8.27 -15.06
CA PRO A 484 8.62 -9.49 -15.85
C PRO A 484 9.94 -9.53 -16.64
N SER A 485 10.46 -8.36 -17.02
CA SER A 485 11.72 -8.24 -17.77
C SER A 485 12.98 -8.31 -16.91
N TYR A 486 12.85 -8.24 -15.58
CA TYR A 486 13.97 -8.23 -14.65
C TYR A 486 13.75 -9.31 -13.60
N ALA A 487 13.92 -10.57 -13.98
CA ALA A 487 13.76 -11.70 -13.07
C ALA A 487 14.51 -11.45 -11.75
N ASN A 488 13.82 -11.62 -10.63
CA ASN A 488 14.34 -11.43 -9.28
C ASN A 488 14.90 -10.04 -8.94
N THR A 489 14.63 -9.02 -9.76
CA THR A 489 15.04 -7.66 -9.46
C THR A 489 13.94 -6.96 -8.68
N PRO A 490 14.19 -6.52 -7.44
CA PRO A 490 13.22 -5.74 -6.67
C PRO A 490 12.92 -4.43 -7.38
N TYR A 491 11.65 -4.04 -7.39
CA TYR A 491 11.21 -2.79 -7.98
C TYR A 491 10.14 -2.13 -7.11
N GLY A 492 10.30 -0.84 -6.88
CA GLY A 492 9.30 -0.05 -6.14
C GLY A 492 9.18 -0.40 -4.64
N MET A 493 10.26 -0.84 -4.00
CA MET A 493 10.26 -1.18 -2.57
C MET A 493 10.25 0.09 -1.72
N ILE A 494 9.08 0.44 -1.23
CA ILE A 494 8.83 1.67 -0.48
C ILE A 494 7.99 1.35 0.75
N PRO A 495 8.31 1.91 1.93
CA PRO A 495 7.51 1.73 3.14
C PRO A 495 6.05 2.13 2.90
N MET A 496 5.12 1.23 3.21
CA MET A 496 3.68 1.45 3.08
C MET A 496 3.12 1.95 4.41
N LEU A 497 3.00 3.27 4.58
CA LEU A 497 2.61 3.90 5.84
C LEU A 497 1.11 3.75 6.14
N SER A 498 0.29 3.50 5.12
CA SER A 498 -1.15 3.23 5.25
C SER A 498 -1.48 1.74 5.46
N TYR A 499 -0.51 0.93 5.85
CA TYR A 499 -0.59 -0.54 5.96
C TYR A 499 -1.77 -1.06 6.80
N ARG A 500 -2.29 -0.27 7.73
CA ARG A 500 -3.42 -0.69 8.57
C ARG A 500 -4.75 -0.69 7.84
N THR A 501 -4.89 0.15 6.82
CA THR A 501 -6.17 0.42 6.16
C THR A 501 -6.15 0.22 4.64
N ASP A 502 -4.97 0.30 4.03
CA ASP A 502 -4.81 0.21 2.58
C ASP A 502 -3.46 -0.38 2.19
N LEU A 503 -3.40 -1.71 2.08
CA LEU A 503 -2.24 -2.48 1.66
C LEU A 503 -2.73 -3.59 0.71
N PRO A 504 -2.06 -3.84 -0.44
CA PRO A 504 -2.47 -4.89 -1.37
C PRO A 504 -2.69 -6.25 -0.72
N GLY A 505 -1.83 -6.64 0.21
CA GLY A 505 -1.93 -7.90 0.92
C GLY A 505 -3.20 -8.07 1.75
N LEU A 506 -3.83 -6.99 2.19
CA LEU A 506 -5.08 -7.06 2.96
C LEU A 506 -6.23 -7.65 2.11
N ALA A 507 -6.20 -7.51 0.78
CA ALA A 507 -7.19 -8.14 -0.11
C ALA A 507 -7.13 -9.66 -0.04
N LEU A 508 -5.98 -10.23 0.30
CA LEU A 508 -5.73 -11.66 0.44
C LEU A 508 -5.61 -12.10 1.91
N GLY A 509 -5.94 -11.22 2.86
CA GLY A 509 -5.90 -11.52 4.28
C GLY A 509 -4.52 -11.46 4.92
N TYR A 510 -3.51 -10.86 4.30
CA TYR A 510 -2.20 -10.61 4.90
C TYR A 510 -2.27 -9.43 5.88
N GLN A 511 -2.18 -9.73 7.16
CA GLN A 511 -2.12 -8.74 8.22
C GLN A 511 -0.65 -8.43 8.54
N LEU A 512 -0.05 -7.52 7.79
CA LEU A 512 1.35 -7.16 7.95
C LEU A 512 1.49 -5.96 8.90
N PRO A 513 2.23 -6.10 10.01
CA PRO A 513 2.37 -5.05 11.01
C PRO A 513 3.51 -4.09 10.68
N ALA A 514 3.49 -2.90 11.31
CA ALA A 514 4.72 -2.20 11.59
C ALA A 514 5.38 -2.78 12.85
N MET A 515 6.69 -2.94 12.84
CA MET A 515 7.47 -3.41 13.98
C MET A 515 8.34 -2.26 14.49
N ARG A 516 8.26 -1.96 15.77
CA ARG A 516 8.78 -0.72 16.34
C ARG A 516 9.70 -1.01 17.51
N LEU A 517 10.88 -0.42 17.50
CA LEU A 517 11.84 -0.52 18.58
C LEU A 517 12.68 0.76 18.69
N ALA A 518 13.61 0.82 19.65
CA ALA A 518 14.48 1.95 19.85
C ALA A 518 15.80 1.53 20.49
N ILE A 519 16.85 2.30 20.19
CA ILE A 519 18.15 2.22 20.85
C ILE A 519 18.47 3.55 21.56
N THR A 520 19.51 3.55 22.38
CA THR A 520 20.07 4.79 22.93
C THR A 520 21.49 4.95 22.41
N VAL A 521 21.77 6.07 21.76
CA VAL A 521 23.14 6.48 21.47
C VAL A 521 23.70 7.20 22.70
N VAL A 522 24.84 6.73 23.19
CA VAL A 522 25.52 7.32 24.34
C VAL A 522 26.69 8.20 23.91
N LYS A 523 27.17 9.05 24.83
CA LYS A 523 28.31 9.96 24.59
C LYS A 523 29.61 9.18 24.51
#